data_e472541bebbe4ef5f8d2146dfadec1c6
#
_entry.id   e472541bebbe4ef5f8d2146dfadec1c6
#
_cell.length_a   1.000
_cell.length_b   1.000
_cell.length_c   1.000
_cell.angle_alpha   90.00
_cell.angle_beta   90.00
_cell.angle_gamma   90.00
#
_symmetry.space_group_name_H-M   'P 1'
#
loop_
_entity.id
_entity.type
_entity.pdbx_description
1 polymer ?
#
loop_
_entity_poly.entity_id
_entity_poly.type
_entity_poly.pdbx_seq_one_letter_code
_entity_poly.pdbx_strand_id
1 'polypeptide(L)'
;DFTEAEQAMLKALKSNGGPALAVINKTDTLKNEADLEVRRRQLSELGVFDQVLATSVREDKGCEELFDVLARYAVEGPHFFPDDAYTDMPEKALVSEILREKMLLNLRDEIPHGIAVTVERFKERPDKNIIDIDVNIYCERKSHKGMVIGKGGQMLKKNATQARLDSEEFQGAKVNLQCWVKVKDDWRD
;
A
#
# COMPACT_ATOMS: atom_id res chain seq x y z
N ASP A 1 -0.31 13.76 -22.93
CA ASP A 1 -0.92 15.02 -22.43
C ASP A 1 -1.33 14.80 -20.98
N PHE A 2 -1.20 15.86 -20.16
CA PHE A 2 -1.63 15.84 -18.78
C PHE A 2 -3.14 16.04 -18.67
N THR A 3 -3.78 15.32 -17.76
CA THR A 3 -5.20 15.49 -17.44
C THR A 3 -5.46 16.87 -16.78
N GLU A 4 -6.69 17.34 -16.77
CA GLU A 4 -7.05 18.61 -16.10
C GLU A 4 -6.67 18.61 -14.61
N ALA A 5 -6.83 17.49 -13.92
CA ALA A 5 -6.44 17.34 -12.52
C ALA A 5 -4.91 17.45 -12.34
N GLU A 6 -4.11 16.82 -13.20
CA GLU A 6 -2.65 16.93 -13.19
C GLU A 6 -2.20 18.37 -13.48
N GLN A 7 -2.83 19.05 -14.44
CA GLN A 7 -2.53 20.46 -14.75
C GLN A 7 -2.85 21.39 -13.56
N ALA A 8 -3.97 21.15 -12.87
CA ALA A 8 -4.34 21.91 -11.68
C ALA A 8 -3.31 21.70 -10.55
N MET A 9 -2.86 20.46 -10.34
CA MET A 9 -1.82 20.11 -9.36
C MET A 9 -0.49 20.80 -9.70
N LEU A 10 -0.04 20.74 -10.96
CA LEU A 10 1.19 21.38 -11.42
C LEU A 10 1.15 22.92 -11.20
N LYS A 11 -0.02 23.53 -11.45
CA LYS A 11 -0.24 24.95 -11.19
C LYS A 11 -0.15 25.28 -9.71
N ALA A 12 -0.73 24.44 -8.85
CA ALA A 12 -0.66 24.60 -7.40
C ALA A 12 0.79 24.46 -6.89
N LEU A 13 1.54 23.48 -7.34
CA LEU A 13 2.95 23.30 -6.99
C LEU A 13 3.76 24.54 -7.38
N LYS A 14 3.58 25.04 -8.59
CA LYS A 14 4.28 26.22 -9.08
C LYS A 14 3.97 27.49 -8.27
N SER A 15 2.72 27.62 -7.77
CA SER A 15 2.32 28.77 -6.96
C SER A 15 2.80 28.70 -5.51
N ASN A 16 3.01 27.50 -4.96
CA ASN A 16 3.48 27.32 -3.59
C ASN A 16 4.97 27.66 -3.41
N GLY A 17 5.79 27.59 -4.46
CA GLY A 17 7.20 28.01 -4.44
C GLY A 17 8.11 27.18 -3.52
N GLY A 18 7.65 26.05 -2.98
CA GLY A 18 8.45 25.12 -2.21
C GLY A 18 9.17 24.10 -3.10
N PRO A 19 10.15 23.35 -2.55
CA PRO A 19 10.84 22.31 -3.30
C PRO A 19 9.86 21.22 -3.72
N ALA A 20 9.99 20.76 -4.97
CA ALA A 20 9.13 19.73 -5.53
C ALA A 20 9.97 18.66 -6.27
N LEU A 21 9.70 17.40 -5.99
CA LEU A 21 10.31 16.26 -6.64
C LEU A 21 9.27 15.49 -7.46
N ALA A 22 9.61 15.10 -8.67
CA ALA A 22 8.81 14.16 -9.44
C ALA A 22 9.43 12.76 -9.34
N VAL A 23 8.64 11.76 -8.98
CA VAL A 23 9.08 10.36 -8.91
C VAL A 23 8.28 9.52 -9.92
N ILE A 24 8.97 9.00 -10.93
CA ILE A 24 8.42 8.06 -11.90
C ILE A 24 8.60 6.66 -11.29
N ASN A 25 7.53 6.15 -10.66
CA ASN A 25 7.57 4.82 -10.04
C ASN A 25 7.08 3.73 -11.01
N LYS A 26 7.31 2.46 -10.62
CA LYS A 26 6.97 1.26 -11.39
C LYS A 26 7.70 1.15 -12.73
N THR A 27 8.96 1.55 -12.76
CA THR A 27 9.78 1.48 -13.98
C THR A 27 9.99 0.05 -14.49
N ASP A 28 9.81 -0.96 -13.63
CA ASP A 28 9.77 -2.38 -13.97
C ASP A 28 8.64 -2.77 -14.96
N THR A 29 7.62 -1.93 -15.09
CA THR A 29 6.51 -2.15 -16.03
C THR A 29 6.77 -1.58 -17.43
N LEU A 30 7.80 -0.77 -17.59
CA LEU A 30 8.16 -0.17 -18.87
C LEU A 30 8.76 -1.21 -19.81
N LYS A 31 8.38 -1.15 -21.08
CA LYS A 31 8.90 -2.05 -22.12
C LYS A 31 10.28 -1.61 -22.62
N ASN A 32 10.54 -0.32 -22.62
CA ASN A 32 11.76 0.26 -23.13
C ASN A 32 12.27 1.36 -22.19
N GLU A 33 13.56 1.42 -22.03
CA GLU A 33 14.24 2.48 -21.27
C GLU A 33 14.06 3.87 -21.93
N ALA A 34 13.89 3.90 -23.26
CA ALA A 34 13.60 5.12 -24.01
C ALA A 34 12.29 5.80 -23.55
N ASP A 35 11.28 5.03 -23.17
CA ASP A 35 9.99 5.58 -22.68
C ASP A 35 10.19 6.32 -21.36
N LEU A 36 11.07 5.82 -20.49
CA LEU A 36 11.46 6.47 -19.25
C LEU A 36 12.14 7.82 -19.51
N GLU A 37 13.10 7.85 -20.43
CA GLU A 37 13.83 9.07 -20.76
C GLU A 37 12.93 10.13 -21.39
N VAL A 38 11.97 9.73 -22.23
CA VAL A 38 10.94 10.63 -22.78
C VAL A 38 10.11 11.24 -21.64
N ARG A 39 9.64 10.41 -20.69
CA ARG A 39 8.82 10.88 -19.58
C ARG A 39 9.64 11.79 -18.63
N ARG A 40 10.90 11.43 -18.37
CA ARG A 40 11.81 12.23 -17.55
C ARG A 40 11.99 13.62 -18.14
N ARG A 41 12.26 13.70 -19.46
CA ARG A 41 12.40 14.96 -20.18
C ARG A 41 11.13 15.81 -20.12
N GLN A 42 9.96 15.21 -20.40
CA GLN A 42 8.67 15.90 -20.32
C GLN A 42 8.43 16.55 -18.95
N LEU A 43 8.73 15.83 -17.86
CA LEU A 43 8.56 16.36 -16.51
C LEU A 43 9.59 17.45 -16.19
N SER A 44 10.83 17.30 -16.65
CA SER A 44 11.89 18.31 -16.45
C SER A 44 11.59 19.60 -17.21
N GLU A 45 11.05 19.52 -18.43
CA GLU A 45 10.69 20.69 -19.26
C GLU A 45 9.55 21.52 -18.67
N LEU A 46 8.78 20.99 -17.73
CA LEU A 46 7.75 21.77 -17.03
C LEU A 46 8.33 22.86 -16.12
N GLY A 47 9.58 22.73 -15.69
CA GLY A 47 10.26 23.69 -14.83
C GLY A 47 9.59 23.89 -13.46
N VAL A 48 8.87 22.86 -12.98
CA VAL A 48 8.16 22.85 -11.68
C VAL A 48 8.93 22.03 -10.65
N PHE A 49 9.68 21.02 -11.11
CA PHE A 49 10.35 20.06 -10.24
C PHE A 49 11.84 20.37 -10.16
N ASP A 50 12.39 20.32 -8.95
CA ASP A 50 13.83 20.47 -8.71
C ASP A 50 14.60 19.26 -9.27
N GLN A 51 14.01 18.07 -9.16
CA GLN A 51 14.55 16.83 -9.71
C GLN A 51 13.44 15.89 -10.17
N VAL A 52 13.78 15.06 -11.16
CA VAL A 52 12.92 13.97 -11.64
C VAL A 52 13.64 12.65 -11.42
N LEU A 53 13.13 11.84 -10.51
CA LEU A 53 13.69 10.55 -10.12
C LEU A 53 12.90 9.40 -10.74
N ALA A 54 13.53 8.26 -10.88
CA ALA A 54 12.89 7.05 -11.39
C ALA A 54 13.11 5.90 -10.41
N THR A 55 12.02 5.21 -10.05
CA THR A 55 12.08 4.12 -9.06
C THR A 55 11.30 2.90 -9.53
N SER A 56 11.69 1.74 -9.03
CA SER A 56 10.87 0.54 -8.97
C SER A 56 10.96 -0.02 -7.57
N VAL A 57 9.98 0.28 -6.73
CA VAL A 57 9.93 -0.24 -5.35
C VAL A 57 9.89 -1.77 -5.36
N ARG A 58 9.25 -2.37 -6.37
CA ARG A 58 9.18 -3.82 -6.52
C ARG A 58 10.57 -4.47 -6.73
N GLU A 59 11.46 -3.79 -7.45
CA GLU A 59 12.81 -4.27 -7.78
C GLU A 59 13.89 -3.61 -6.90
N ASP A 60 13.47 -2.80 -5.94
CA ASP A 60 14.36 -1.99 -5.07
C ASP A 60 15.37 -1.13 -5.86
N LYS A 61 14.92 -0.61 -7.02
CA LYS A 61 15.73 0.26 -7.88
C LYS A 61 15.38 1.73 -7.65
N GLY A 62 16.39 2.57 -7.51
CA GLY A 62 16.25 4.02 -7.35
C GLY A 62 15.68 4.46 -5.99
N CYS A 63 15.42 3.52 -5.06
CA CYS A 63 14.90 3.85 -3.73
C CYS A 63 15.97 4.54 -2.86
N GLU A 64 17.20 4.07 -2.90
CA GLU A 64 18.33 4.67 -2.19
C GLU A 64 18.57 6.11 -2.66
N GLU A 65 18.62 6.33 -3.99
CA GLU A 65 18.75 7.68 -4.56
C GLU A 65 17.62 8.61 -4.13
N LEU A 66 16.38 8.11 -4.09
CA LEU A 66 15.24 8.87 -3.61
C LEU A 66 15.41 9.28 -2.14
N PHE A 67 15.85 8.37 -1.26
CA PHE A 67 16.11 8.67 0.15
C PHE A 67 17.23 9.69 0.31
N ASP A 68 18.33 9.57 -0.45
CA ASP A 68 19.45 10.53 -0.43
C ASP A 68 19.01 11.93 -0.86
N VAL A 69 18.15 12.01 -1.85
CA VAL A 69 17.59 13.29 -2.32
C VAL A 69 16.64 13.88 -1.26
N LEU A 70 15.75 13.09 -0.69
CA LEU A 70 14.83 13.54 0.36
C LEU A 70 15.58 14.02 1.61
N ALA A 71 16.67 13.35 1.98
CA ALA A 71 17.51 13.75 3.12
C ALA A 71 18.09 15.15 2.99
N ARG A 72 18.34 15.63 1.75
CA ARG A 72 18.85 16.99 1.51
C ARG A 72 17.82 18.08 1.79
N TYR A 73 16.53 17.73 1.77
CA TYR A 73 15.42 18.64 2.09
C TYR A 73 14.98 18.53 3.55
N ALA A 74 15.48 17.54 4.29
CA ALA A 74 15.21 17.40 5.71
C ALA A 74 15.87 18.56 6.48
N VAL A 75 15.11 19.14 7.39
CA VAL A 75 15.58 20.20 8.30
C VAL A 75 15.41 19.73 9.74
N GLU A 76 16.28 20.20 10.64
CA GLU A 76 16.10 19.94 12.06
C GLU A 76 14.76 20.48 12.55
N GLY A 77 14.05 19.67 13.31
CA GLY A 77 12.73 20.00 13.84
C GLY A 77 12.33 19.05 14.96
N PRO A 78 11.22 19.35 15.67
CA PRO A 78 10.70 18.44 16.69
C PRO A 78 10.20 17.15 16.02
N HIS A 79 10.42 16.02 16.67
CA HIS A 79 9.82 14.76 16.26
C HIS A 79 8.30 14.82 16.48
N PHE A 80 7.53 14.65 15.41
CA PHE A 80 6.07 14.65 15.49
C PHE A 80 5.51 13.28 15.90
N PHE A 81 6.31 12.22 15.76
CA PHE A 81 5.98 10.85 16.12
C PHE A 81 7.07 10.30 17.06
N PRO A 82 6.74 9.33 17.94
CA PRO A 82 7.74 8.60 18.72
C PRO A 82 8.78 7.93 17.81
N ASP A 83 10.02 7.82 18.28
CA ASP A 83 11.15 7.27 17.51
C ASP A 83 10.96 5.79 17.13
N ASP A 84 10.11 5.06 17.86
CA ASP A 84 9.74 3.67 17.64
C ASP A 84 8.44 3.50 16.83
N ALA A 85 7.81 4.60 16.40
CA ALA A 85 6.62 4.55 15.57
C ALA A 85 6.96 4.30 14.10
N TYR A 86 6.68 3.11 13.60
CA TYR A 86 6.85 2.75 12.17
C TYR A 86 5.78 3.35 11.26
N THR A 87 4.63 3.72 11.80
CA THR A 87 3.48 4.26 11.06
C THR A 87 2.53 4.99 12.01
N ASP A 88 1.81 5.97 11.49
CA ASP A 88 0.68 6.64 12.16
C ASP A 88 -0.66 5.91 11.92
N MET A 89 -0.64 4.84 11.13
CA MET A 89 -1.83 4.06 10.81
C MET A 89 -2.31 3.28 12.04
N PRO A 90 -3.61 3.32 12.38
CA PRO A 90 -4.17 2.49 13.44
C PRO A 90 -3.89 1.00 13.19
N GLU A 91 -3.55 0.25 14.24
CA GLU A 91 -3.20 -1.18 14.17
C GLU A 91 -4.24 -2.02 13.41
N LYS A 92 -5.53 -1.72 13.61
CA LYS A 92 -6.62 -2.36 12.86
C LYS A 92 -6.53 -2.14 11.35
N ALA A 93 -6.18 -0.93 10.94
CA ALA A 93 -6.03 -0.59 9.53
C ALA A 93 -4.82 -1.30 8.93
N LEU A 94 -3.71 -1.36 9.67
CA LEU A 94 -2.51 -2.06 9.25
C LEU A 94 -2.77 -3.56 9.02
N VAL A 95 -3.45 -4.24 9.96
CA VAL A 95 -3.81 -5.67 9.79
C VAL A 95 -4.71 -5.87 8.56
N SER A 96 -5.66 -4.94 8.31
CA SER A 96 -6.49 -4.98 7.10
C SER A 96 -5.65 -4.90 5.83
N GLU A 97 -4.67 -3.99 5.79
CA GLU A 97 -3.79 -3.82 4.64
C GLU A 97 -2.83 -5.00 4.46
N ILE A 98 -2.28 -5.55 5.54
CA ILE A 98 -1.45 -6.77 5.47
C ILE A 98 -2.25 -7.92 4.85
N LEU A 99 -3.48 -8.17 5.30
CA LEU A 99 -4.30 -9.23 4.72
C LEU A 99 -4.68 -8.93 3.26
N ARG A 100 -4.99 -7.68 2.94
CA ARG A 100 -5.29 -7.25 1.58
C ARG A 100 -4.09 -7.44 0.65
N GLU A 101 -2.88 -7.13 1.09
CA GLU A 101 -1.64 -7.38 0.35
C GLU A 101 -1.47 -8.87 0.03
N LYS A 102 -1.64 -9.78 1.01
CA LYS A 102 -1.53 -11.23 0.74
C LYS A 102 -2.56 -11.69 -0.29
N MET A 103 -3.74 -11.13 -0.26
CA MET A 103 -4.77 -11.40 -1.26
C MET A 103 -4.38 -10.88 -2.65
N LEU A 104 -3.83 -9.67 -2.76
CA LEU A 104 -3.32 -9.12 -4.01
C LEU A 104 -2.22 -9.99 -4.62
N LEU A 105 -1.34 -10.54 -3.79
CA LEU A 105 -0.23 -11.38 -4.23
C LEU A 105 -0.65 -12.81 -4.64
N ASN A 106 -1.69 -13.35 -4.03
CA ASN A 106 -2.08 -14.75 -4.21
C ASN A 106 -3.32 -14.97 -5.08
N LEU A 107 -4.17 -13.95 -5.24
CA LEU A 107 -5.33 -14.00 -6.14
C LEU A 107 -4.94 -13.50 -7.54
N ARG A 108 -5.73 -13.88 -8.54
CA ARG A 108 -5.48 -13.54 -9.95
C ARG A 108 -6.62 -12.70 -10.52
N ASP A 109 -6.37 -12.13 -11.68
CA ASP A 109 -7.31 -11.39 -12.50
C ASP A 109 -7.91 -10.16 -11.76
N GLU A 110 -9.17 -9.87 -11.96
CA GLU A 110 -9.89 -8.72 -11.41
C GLU A 110 -10.29 -8.88 -9.93
N ILE A 111 -10.12 -10.07 -9.36
CA ILE A 111 -10.63 -10.40 -8.01
C ILE A 111 -9.99 -9.56 -6.92
N PRO A 112 -8.65 -9.35 -6.91
CA PRO A 112 -8.01 -8.55 -5.86
C PRO A 112 -8.53 -7.13 -5.78
N HIS A 113 -8.94 -6.56 -6.90
CA HIS A 113 -9.45 -5.18 -6.99
C HIS A 113 -10.90 -5.05 -6.52
N GLY A 114 -11.64 -6.17 -6.45
CA GLY A 114 -13.01 -6.24 -5.98
C GLY A 114 -13.15 -6.70 -4.52
N ILE A 115 -12.09 -6.57 -3.71
CA ILE A 115 -12.07 -7.01 -2.31
C ILE A 115 -11.86 -5.83 -1.38
N ALA A 116 -12.68 -5.77 -0.31
CA ALA A 116 -12.42 -4.94 0.86
C ALA A 116 -12.19 -5.80 2.10
N VAL A 117 -11.33 -5.31 2.97
CA VAL A 117 -10.99 -5.98 4.24
C VAL A 117 -11.28 -5.04 5.39
N THR A 118 -12.03 -5.50 6.39
CA THR A 118 -12.32 -4.72 7.60
C THR A 118 -12.06 -5.54 8.85
N VAL A 119 -11.43 -4.93 9.84
CA VAL A 119 -11.25 -5.52 11.16
C VAL A 119 -12.46 -5.17 12.04
N GLU A 120 -13.26 -6.17 12.38
CA GLU A 120 -14.43 -6.02 13.24
C GLU A 120 -14.07 -6.02 14.72
N ARG A 121 -13.12 -6.86 15.09
CA ARG A 121 -12.66 -7.01 16.46
C ARG A 121 -11.14 -7.01 16.51
N PHE A 122 -10.62 -6.27 17.46
CA PHE A 122 -9.20 -6.27 17.83
C PHE A 122 -9.16 -6.23 19.35
N LYS A 123 -8.71 -7.31 19.98
CA LYS A 123 -8.69 -7.43 21.44
C LYS A 123 -7.41 -8.06 21.91
N GLU A 124 -6.65 -7.30 22.64
CA GLU A 124 -5.46 -7.79 23.31
C GLU A 124 -5.80 -8.65 24.52
N ARG A 125 -5.01 -9.69 24.73
CA ARG A 125 -4.97 -10.50 25.95
C ARG A 125 -3.58 -10.43 26.56
N PRO A 126 -3.30 -9.38 27.37
CA PRO A 126 -1.94 -9.11 27.86
C PRO A 126 -1.36 -10.26 28.68
N ASP A 127 -2.21 -10.97 29.45
CA ASP A 127 -1.84 -12.13 30.26
C ASP A 127 -1.24 -13.29 29.45
N LYS A 128 -1.56 -13.37 28.15
CA LYS A 128 -1.10 -14.43 27.23
C LYS A 128 -0.22 -13.92 26.11
N ASN A 129 -0.02 -12.61 26.01
CA ASN A 129 0.64 -11.96 24.88
C ASN A 129 0.03 -12.41 23.53
N ILE A 130 -1.30 -12.40 23.45
CA ILE A 130 -2.09 -12.80 22.28
C ILE A 130 -3.06 -11.67 21.92
N ILE A 131 -3.20 -11.40 20.63
CA ILE A 131 -4.18 -10.48 20.07
C ILE A 131 -5.24 -11.28 19.30
N ASP A 132 -6.51 -11.18 19.68
CA ASP A 132 -7.62 -11.74 18.93
C ASP A 132 -8.09 -10.74 17.88
N ILE A 133 -8.07 -11.16 16.62
CA ILE A 133 -8.44 -10.31 15.49
C ILE A 133 -9.48 -11.02 14.63
N ASP A 134 -10.64 -10.39 14.47
CA ASP A 134 -11.73 -10.87 13.64
C ASP A 134 -11.85 -9.95 12.41
N VAL A 135 -11.80 -10.56 11.22
CA VAL A 135 -11.75 -9.83 9.95
C VAL A 135 -12.86 -10.28 9.00
N ASN A 136 -13.58 -9.33 8.42
CA ASN A 136 -14.47 -9.56 7.30
C ASN A 136 -13.79 -9.20 5.98
N ILE A 137 -13.90 -10.10 5.03
CA ILE A 137 -13.45 -9.93 3.65
C ILE A 137 -14.71 -9.81 2.79
N TYR A 138 -14.92 -8.65 2.20
CA TYR A 138 -16.07 -8.38 1.34
C TYR A 138 -15.69 -8.59 -0.12
N CYS A 139 -16.54 -9.28 -0.86
CA CYS A 139 -16.45 -9.48 -2.30
C CYS A 139 -17.71 -8.97 -2.98
N GLU A 140 -17.61 -8.42 -4.17
CA GLU A 140 -18.74 -7.92 -4.94
C GLU A 140 -19.70 -9.04 -5.38
N ARG A 141 -19.17 -10.23 -5.71
CA ARG A 141 -19.96 -11.32 -6.33
C ARG A 141 -19.75 -12.65 -5.63
N LYS A 142 -20.76 -13.51 -5.72
CA LYS A 142 -20.69 -14.90 -5.18
C LYS A 142 -19.55 -15.71 -5.84
N SER A 143 -19.29 -15.51 -7.13
CA SER A 143 -18.17 -16.15 -7.82
C SER A 143 -16.81 -15.77 -7.20
N HIS A 144 -16.62 -14.49 -6.88
CA HIS A 144 -15.40 -13.98 -6.23
C HIS A 144 -15.21 -14.61 -4.85
N LYS A 145 -16.30 -14.75 -4.06
CA LYS A 145 -16.24 -15.44 -2.76
C LYS A 145 -15.67 -16.86 -2.88
N GLY A 146 -16.12 -17.62 -3.89
CA GLY A 146 -15.60 -18.97 -4.13
C GLY A 146 -14.09 -19.01 -4.41
N MET A 147 -13.59 -18.03 -5.18
CA MET A 147 -12.17 -17.92 -5.52
C MET A 147 -11.32 -17.45 -4.33
N VAL A 148 -11.83 -16.53 -3.53
CA VAL A 148 -11.17 -16.05 -2.29
C VAL A 148 -11.03 -17.19 -1.27
N ILE A 149 -12.05 -18.02 -1.12
CA ILE A 149 -12.02 -19.18 -0.23
C ILE A 149 -11.11 -20.28 -0.81
N GLY A 150 -11.23 -20.52 -2.12
CA GLY A 150 -10.51 -21.57 -2.82
C GLY A 150 -11.02 -22.99 -2.50
N LYS A 151 -10.47 -23.99 -3.20
CA LYS A 151 -10.84 -25.39 -3.01
C LYS A 151 -10.58 -25.83 -1.56
N GLY A 152 -11.64 -26.27 -0.87
CA GLY A 152 -11.54 -26.70 0.53
C GLY A 152 -11.01 -25.60 1.50
N GLY A 153 -11.14 -24.31 1.16
CA GLY A 153 -10.66 -23.22 2.00
C GLY A 153 -9.15 -22.95 1.95
N GLN A 154 -8.43 -23.62 1.06
CA GLN A 154 -6.94 -23.55 1.01
C GLN A 154 -6.41 -22.14 0.71
N MET A 155 -7.06 -21.40 -0.19
CA MET A 155 -6.62 -20.04 -0.54
C MET A 155 -6.80 -19.08 0.63
N LEU A 156 -7.97 -19.10 1.27
CA LEU A 156 -8.23 -18.29 2.46
C LEU A 156 -7.26 -18.62 3.59
N LYS A 157 -7.03 -19.93 3.84
CA LYS A 157 -6.07 -20.40 4.86
C LYS A 157 -4.66 -19.90 4.57
N LYS A 158 -4.20 -19.96 3.30
CA LYS A 158 -2.89 -19.48 2.88
C LYS A 158 -2.74 -17.98 3.20
N ASN A 159 -3.68 -17.16 2.73
CA ASN A 159 -3.66 -15.71 2.92
C ASN A 159 -3.72 -15.33 4.41
N ALA A 160 -4.63 -15.95 5.16
CA ALA A 160 -4.76 -15.70 6.60
C ALA A 160 -3.51 -16.12 7.37
N THR A 161 -2.86 -17.24 6.99
CA THR A 161 -1.62 -17.68 7.66
C THR A 161 -0.49 -16.69 7.40
N GLN A 162 -0.29 -16.26 6.16
CA GLN A 162 0.74 -15.27 5.82
C GLN A 162 0.48 -13.93 6.53
N ALA A 163 -0.75 -13.43 6.47
CA ALA A 163 -1.12 -12.18 7.14
C ALA A 163 -0.96 -12.26 8.66
N ARG A 164 -1.27 -13.41 9.27
CA ARG A 164 -1.06 -13.63 10.69
C ARG A 164 0.41 -13.54 11.07
N LEU A 165 1.29 -14.18 10.31
CA LEU A 165 2.74 -14.17 10.59
C LEU A 165 3.32 -12.76 10.50
N ASP A 166 2.98 -12.02 9.45
CA ASP A 166 3.45 -10.63 9.28
C ASP A 166 2.87 -9.72 10.38
N SER A 167 1.60 -9.95 10.77
CA SER A 167 0.99 -9.22 11.88
C SER A 167 1.66 -9.53 13.23
N GLU A 168 2.06 -10.79 13.47
CA GLU A 168 2.82 -11.19 14.68
C GLU A 168 4.18 -10.51 14.74
N GLU A 169 4.88 -10.44 13.61
CA GLU A 169 6.17 -9.76 13.49
C GLU A 169 6.04 -8.27 13.80
N PHE A 170 5.02 -7.62 13.21
CA PHE A 170 4.78 -6.21 13.42
C PHE A 170 4.35 -5.88 14.86
N GLN A 171 3.44 -6.69 15.44
CA GLN A 171 2.87 -6.44 16.77
C GLN A 171 3.77 -6.89 17.93
N GLY A 172 4.79 -7.71 17.65
CA GLY A 172 5.61 -8.34 18.71
C GLY A 172 4.81 -9.28 19.62
N ALA A 173 3.63 -9.73 19.21
CA ALA A 173 2.70 -10.57 19.95
C ALA A 173 2.13 -11.69 19.09
N LYS A 174 1.63 -12.77 19.71
CA LYS A 174 0.91 -13.82 18.97
C LYS A 174 -0.45 -13.31 18.50
N VAL A 175 -0.85 -13.70 17.29
CA VAL A 175 -2.12 -13.29 16.69
C VAL A 175 -3.02 -14.50 16.45
N ASN A 176 -4.24 -14.42 16.98
CA ASN A 176 -5.35 -15.32 16.67
C ASN A 176 -6.25 -14.64 15.63
N LEU A 177 -5.96 -14.89 14.34
CA LEU A 177 -6.65 -14.27 13.22
C LEU A 177 -7.81 -15.16 12.73
N GLN A 178 -9.03 -14.62 12.75
CA GLN A 178 -10.23 -15.26 12.20
C GLN A 178 -10.75 -14.44 11.02
N CYS A 179 -11.04 -15.12 9.90
CA CYS A 179 -11.46 -14.47 8.66
C CYS A 179 -12.81 -15.01 8.18
N TRP A 180 -13.73 -14.12 7.83
CA TRP A 180 -15.02 -14.43 7.21
C TRP A 180 -15.12 -13.78 5.84
N VAL A 181 -15.57 -14.55 4.84
CA VAL A 181 -15.80 -14.01 3.48
C VAL A 181 -17.29 -13.77 3.28
N LYS A 182 -17.63 -12.53 3.02
CA LYS A 182 -19.01 -12.04 2.82
C LYS A 182 -19.18 -11.52 1.39
N VAL A 183 -20.39 -11.60 0.85
CA VAL A 183 -20.76 -10.93 -0.40
C VAL A 183 -21.51 -9.67 -0.02
N LYS A 184 -21.10 -8.54 -0.57
CA LYS A 184 -21.76 -7.25 -0.44
C LYS A 184 -21.71 -6.57 -1.79
N ASP A 185 -22.85 -6.46 -2.43
CA ASP A 185 -23.00 -5.72 -3.67
C ASP A 185 -22.76 -4.23 -3.41
N ASP A 186 -22.17 -3.53 -4.36
CA ASP A 186 -21.93 -2.06 -4.36
C ASP A 186 -21.20 -1.52 -3.10
N TRP A 187 -20.23 -2.25 -2.60
CA TRP A 187 -19.46 -1.83 -1.41
C TRP A 187 -18.48 -0.66 -1.66
N ARG A 188 -18.34 -0.26 -2.92
CA ARG A 188 -17.48 0.86 -3.33
C ARG A 188 -18.14 2.23 -3.28
N ASP A 189 -19.46 2.28 -3.10
CA ASP A 189 -20.26 3.50 -3.05
C ASP A 189 -20.36 4.07 -1.62
#